data_53030ac13c247d8b401f9fa49da5504c
#
_entry.id   53030ac13c247d8b401f9fa49da5504c
#
_cell.length_a   1.000
_cell.length_b   1.000
_cell.length_c   1.000
_cell.angle_alpha   90.00
_cell.angle_beta   90.00
_cell.angle_gamma   90.00
#
_symmetry.space_group_name_H-M   'P 1'
#
loop_
_entity.id
_entity.type
_entity.pdbx_description
1 polymer ?
#
loop_
_entity_poly.entity_id
_entity_poly.type
_entity_poly.pdbx_seq_one_letter_code
_entity_poly.pdbx_strand_id
1 'polypeptide(L)'
;MFFKYKNSLILLLVAALSLVACEEFEDMNENPNEPTTVSPDVLMTSAIRSSVNAMVNESFLLGNNAAQLTAKTLRTEVDAYNWNAFPTVWESLYESLTDVYQVEDQAIQSGNEQLEGAAIVMKAWIFSTLTNAYGDIPYSEAIDPDNLTPAYDDQSEIYADLLVELDRAEDLLAGGGSISGDILLNNDASKWRKWANSLRLRLLMTANNQLPDAATRFATIVNSGDIISSNDDNVTLTYLNAFPNEFPLIPLKTGDFDAVALSETSLDIMQDYRDPRLMRYARPNNDRYDVYRFEFIEPIEIEDPTEADSLTIIGMDTIYFNLD
;
A
#
# COMPACT_ATOMS: atom_id res chain seq x y z
N MET A 1 -59.37 -38.91 35.99
CA MET A 1 -58.93 -38.66 34.60
C MET A 1 -58.42 -37.24 34.40
N PHE A 2 -58.75 -36.26 35.23
CA PHE A 2 -58.36 -34.84 35.08
C PHE A 2 -56.90 -34.53 35.49
N PHE A 3 -56.20 -35.34 36.23
CA PHE A 3 -54.84 -35.05 36.73
C PHE A 3 -53.73 -35.32 35.69
N LYS A 4 -53.97 -36.18 34.68
CA LYS A 4 -52.99 -36.51 33.62
C LYS A 4 -52.82 -35.40 32.57
N TYR A 5 -53.86 -34.61 32.31
CA TYR A 5 -53.82 -33.54 31.32
C TYR A 5 -53.23 -32.24 31.85
N LYS A 6 -53.24 -32.03 33.19
CA LYS A 6 -52.72 -30.82 33.80
C LYS A 6 -51.20 -30.68 33.64
N ASN A 7 -50.46 -31.78 33.75
CA ASN A 7 -49.02 -31.80 33.56
C ASN A 7 -48.61 -31.63 32.10
N SER A 8 -49.41 -32.22 31.18
CA SER A 8 -49.17 -32.03 29.74
C SER A 8 -49.45 -30.59 29.25
N LEU A 9 -50.43 -29.92 29.87
CA LEU A 9 -50.76 -28.54 29.56
C LEU A 9 -49.66 -27.59 30.07
N ILE A 10 -49.10 -27.86 31.24
CA ILE A 10 -47.98 -27.10 31.80
C ILE A 10 -46.71 -27.30 30.98
N LEU A 11 -46.44 -28.52 30.49
CA LEU A 11 -45.29 -28.78 29.64
C LEU A 11 -45.41 -28.08 28.27
N LEU A 12 -46.62 -28.00 27.70
CA LEU A 12 -46.91 -27.27 26.46
C LEU A 12 -46.79 -25.77 26.66
N LEU A 13 -47.19 -25.23 27.80
CA LEU A 13 -47.05 -23.81 28.12
C LEU A 13 -45.60 -23.42 28.33
N VAL A 14 -44.80 -24.26 28.98
CA VAL A 14 -43.34 -24.03 29.14
C VAL A 14 -42.61 -24.13 27.80
N ALA A 15 -42.98 -25.09 26.93
CA ALA A 15 -42.42 -25.20 25.58
C ALA A 15 -42.79 -24.02 24.68
N ALA A 16 -44.02 -23.47 24.83
CA ALA A 16 -44.42 -22.27 24.10
C ALA A 16 -43.72 -20.99 24.58
N LEU A 17 -43.46 -20.87 25.89
CA LEU A 17 -42.71 -19.74 26.46
C LEU A 17 -41.22 -19.78 26.11
N SER A 18 -40.64 -20.98 25.92
CA SER A 18 -39.24 -21.10 25.47
C SER A 18 -39.01 -20.76 24.00
N LEU A 19 -40.04 -20.76 23.16
CA LEU A 19 -39.94 -20.37 21.75
C LEU A 19 -40.03 -18.85 21.54
N VAL A 20 -40.50 -18.06 22.49
CA VAL A 20 -40.57 -16.58 22.40
C VAL A 20 -39.31 -15.91 22.97
N ALA A 21 -38.46 -16.64 23.69
CA ALA A 21 -37.26 -16.09 24.33
C ALA A 21 -36.07 -15.90 23.35
N CYS A 22 -36.20 -16.30 22.08
CA CYS A 22 -35.11 -16.19 21.11
C CYS A 22 -35.12 -14.88 20.26
N GLU A 23 -36.23 -14.11 20.31
CA GLU A 23 -36.28 -12.86 19.51
C GLU A 23 -35.45 -11.68 20.10
N GLU A 24 -35.17 -11.71 21.40
CA GLU A 24 -34.38 -10.64 22.05
C GLU A 24 -32.87 -10.89 22.02
N PHE A 25 -32.38 -12.01 21.46
CA PHE A 25 -30.95 -12.34 21.42
C PHE A 25 -30.21 -11.58 20.34
N GLU A 26 -30.86 -11.21 19.26
CA GLU A 26 -30.27 -10.40 18.20
C GLU A 26 -30.06 -8.96 18.66
N ASP A 27 -31.04 -8.36 19.32
CA ASP A 27 -30.96 -6.99 19.84
C ASP A 27 -29.91 -6.83 20.96
N MET A 28 -29.64 -7.89 21.74
CA MET A 28 -28.60 -7.86 22.81
C MET A 28 -27.17 -7.97 22.27
N ASN A 29 -26.98 -8.44 21.05
CA ASN A 29 -25.66 -8.53 20.43
C ASN A 29 -25.31 -7.29 19.58
N GLU A 30 -26.27 -6.40 19.34
CA GLU A 30 -25.95 -5.10 18.77
C GLU A 30 -25.34 -4.20 19.84
N ASN A 31 -24.07 -3.85 19.67
CA ASN A 31 -23.42 -2.89 20.54
C ASN A 31 -24.02 -1.49 20.28
N PRO A 32 -24.81 -0.92 21.22
CA PRO A 32 -25.47 0.35 20.98
C PRO A 32 -24.49 1.53 20.84
N ASN A 33 -23.20 1.30 21.08
CA ASN A 33 -22.13 2.28 20.94
C ASN A 33 -21.29 2.05 19.66
N GLU A 34 -21.55 1.02 18.89
CA GLU A 34 -20.96 0.87 17.57
C GLU A 34 -21.81 1.60 16.54
N PRO A 35 -21.20 2.50 15.75
CA PRO A 35 -21.93 3.15 14.66
C PRO A 35 -22.35 2.07 13.66
N THR A 36 -23.64 1.96 13.37
CA THR A 36 -24.19 1.03 12.37
C THR A 36 -23.77 1.36 10.95
N THR A 37 -23.26 2.56 10.74
CA THR A 37 -22.66 3.01 9.47
C THR A 37 -21.46 3.89 9.76
N VAL A 38 -20.32 3.55 9.15
CA VAL A 38 -19.11 4.37 9.20
C VAL A 38 -19.18 5.37 8.04
N SER A 39 -18.84 6.64 8.31
CA SER A 39 -18.83 7.65 7.25
C SER A 39 -17.73 7.39 6.21
N PRO A 40 -17.97 7.73 4.93
CA PRO A 40 -17.04 7.39 3.85
C PRO A 40 -15.67 8.08 3.98
N ASP A 41 -15.59 9.22 4.65
CA ASP A 41 -14.33 9.90 4.93
C ASP A 41 -13.44 9.14 5.92
N VAL A 42 -14.03 8.51 6.92
CA VAL A 42 -13.31 7.65 7.87
C VAL A 42 -12.84 6.37 7.18
N LEU A 43 -13.70 5.73 6.39
CA LEU A 43 -13.37 4.54 5.60
C LEU A 43 -12.25 4.82 4.60
N MET A 44 -12.31 5.94 3.89
CA MET A 44 -11.27 6.35 2.93
C MET A 44 -9.92 6.54 3.62
N THR A 45 -9.91 7.25 4.75
CA THR A 45 -8.69 7.43 5.57
C THR A 45 -8.15 6.09 6.05
N SER A 46 -9.01 5.17 6.51
CA SER A 46 -8.66 3.81 6.94
C SER A 46 -8.03 3.01 5.82
N ALA A 47 -8.70 2.93 4.67
CA ALA A 47 -8.23 2.19 3.50
C ALA A 47 -6.87 2.68 2.99
N ILE A 48 -6.70 4.00 2.85
CA ILE A 48 -5.42 4.59 2.44
C ILE A 48 -4.32 4.20 3.42
N ARG A 49 -4.55 4.38 4.70
CA ARG A 49 -3.53 4.14 5.71
C ARG A 49 -3.15 2.67 5.81
N SER A 50 -4.13 1.77 5.83
CA SER A 50 -3.91 0.34 5.97
C SER A 50 -3.16 -0.22 4.76
N SER A 51 -3.58 0.12 3.55
CA SER A 51 -2.94 -0.35 2.32
C SER A 51 -1.51 0.20 2.16
N VAL A 52 -1.28 1.48 2.46
CA VAL A 52 0.08 2.06 2.40
C VAL A 52 0.99 1.44 3.45
N ASN A 53 0.51 1.25 4.70
CA ASN A 53 1.29 0.62 5.75
C ASN A 53 1.65 -0.84 5.41
N ALA A 54 0.73 -1.60 4.83
CA ALA A 54 0.99 -2.95 4.34
C ALA A 54 2.14 -2.95 3.32
N MET A 55 2.11 -2.02 2.36
CA MET A 55 3.16 -1.89 1.34
C MET A 55 4.50 -1.43 1.91
N VAL A 56 4.51 -0.53 2.90
CA VAL A 56 5.75 -0.12 3.60
C VAL A 56 6.39 -1.29 4.30
N ASN A 57 5.61 -2.08 5.05
CA ASN A 57 6.11 -3.26 5.75
C ASN A 57 6.67 -4.30 4.78
N GLU A 58 5.94 -4.59 3.70
CA GLU A 58 6.37 -5.56 2.70
C GLU A 58 7.61 -5.10 1.94
N SER A 59 7.69 -3.82 1.60
CA SER A 59 8.88 -3.25 0.97
C SER A 59 10.12 -3.42 1.86
N PHE A 60 9.98 -3.24 3.16
CA PHE A 60 11.08 -3.43 4.11
C PHE A 60 11.46 -4.90 4.28
N LEU A 61 10.47 -5.79 4.38
CA LEU A 61 10.70 -7.21 4.67
C LEU A 61 11.19 -7.98 3.44
N LEU A 62 10.64 -7.70 2.27
CA LEU A 62 10.87 -8.44 1.03
C LEU A 62 11.28 -7.56 -0.14
N GLY A 63 10.47 -6.57 -0.51
CA GLY A 63 10.58 -5.87 -1.79
C GLY A 63 11.96 -5.27 -2.03
N ASN A 64 12.51 -4.57 -1.04
CA ASN A 64 13.84 -3.97 -1.14
C ASN A 64 14.95 -5.01 -1.28
N ASN A 65 14.82 -6.17 -0.60
CA ASN A 65 15.80 -7.26 -0.69
C ASN A 65 15.69 -7.98 -2.03
N ALA A 66 14.48 -8.27 -2.49
CA ALA A 66 14.24 -8.89 -3.80
C ALA A 66 14.75 -8.01 -4.96
N ALA A 67 14.60 -6.69 -4.84
CA ALA A 67 15.13 -5.72 -5.80
C ALA A 67 16.63 -5.43 -5.61
N GLN A 68 17.30 -6.09 -4.66
CA GLN A 68 18.70 -5.85 -4.31
C GLN A 68 19.02 -4.38 -3.96
N LEU A 69 18.06 -3.68 -3.38
CA LEU A 69 18.30 -2.35 -2.79
C LEU A 69 18.92 -2.49 -1.40
N THR A 70 18.47 -3.51 -0.67
CA THR A 70 19.01 -3.89 0.64
C THR A 70 19.37 -5.36 0.65
N ALA A 71 20.14 -5.79 1.66
CA ALA A 71 20.48 -7.17 1.93
C ALA A 71 20.24 -7.49 3.41
N LYS A 72 19.91 -8.74 3.71
CA LYS A 72 19.73 -9.21 5.08
C LYS A 72 21.06 -9.69 5.66
N THR A 73 21.40 -9.20 6.84
CA THR A 73 22.56 -9.71 7.61
C THR A 73 22.16 -10.87 8.53
N LEU A 74 20.86 -10.98 8.84
CA LEU A 74 20.23 -12.05 9.59
C LEU A 74 18.94 -12.48 8.87
N ARG A 75 18.56 -13.75 8.98
CA ARG A 75 17.38 -14.31 8.27
C ARG A 75 17.50 -14.10 6.76
N THR A 76 18.57 -14.65 6.21
CA THR A 76 18.98 -14.45 4.82
C THR A 76 18.17 -15.26 3.80
N GLU A 77 17.07 -15.88 4.22
CA GLU A 77 16.22 -16.70 3.36
C GLU A 77 15.67 -15.88 2.19
N VAL A 78 15.36 -14.60 2.42
CA VAL A 78 14.85 -13.70 1.39
C VAL A 78 15.91 -13.45 0.33
N ASP A 79 17.14 -13.16 0.73
CA ASP A 79 18.27 -12.94 -0.19
C ASP A 79 18.63 -14.20 -0.98
N ALA A 80 18.37 -15.37 -0.40
CA ALA A 80 18.55 -16.67 -1.06
C ALA A 80 17.36 -17.06 -1.96
N TYR A 81 16.40 -16.16 -2.17
CA TYR A 81 15.16 -16.41 -2.94
C TYR A 81 14.36 -17.61 -2.42
N ASN A 82 14.46 -17.89 -1.14
CA ASN A 82 13.69 -18.92 -0.46
C ASN A 82 12.48 -18.28 0.21
N TRP A 83 11.50 -17.90 -0.61
CA TRP A 83 10.30 -17.22 -0.16
C TRP A 83 9.18 -18.21 0.09
N ASN A 84 8.49 -17.99 1.19
CA ASN A 84 7.19 -18.62 1.44
C ASN A 84 6.07 -17.75 0.88
N ALA A 85 4.83 -18.20 0.99
CA ALA A 85 3.67 -17.36 0.72
C ALA A 85 3.72 -16.08 1.58
N PHE A 86 3.26 -14.97 1.00
CA PHE A 86 3.18 -13.66 1.65
C PHE A 86 1.73 -13.34 2.03
N PRO A 87 1.17 -14.01 3.05
CA PRO A 87 -0.25 -13.87 3.38
C PRO A 87 -0.59 -12.46 3.88
N THR A 88 0.35 -11.80 4.57
CA THR A 88 0.09 -10.50 5.24
C THR A 88 -0.29 -9.40 4.25
N VAL A 89 0.41 -9.29 3.11
CA VAL A 89 0.06 -8.30 2.09
C VAL A 89 -1.28 -8.64 1.44
N TRP A 90 -1.50 -9.90 1.12
CA TRP A 90 -2.77 -10.37 0.57
C TRP A 90 -3.93 -9.99 1.47
N GLU A 91 -3.89 -10.41 2.74
CA GLU A 91 -4.93 -10.14 3.73
C GLU A 91 -5.16 -8.64 3.90
N SER A 92 -4.10 -7.88 4.17
CA SER A 92 -4.22 -6.43 4.45
C SER A 92 -4.74 -5.63 3.26
N LEU A 93 -4.40 -6.01 2.03
CA LEU A 93 -4.91 -5.33 0.85
C LEU A 93 -6.36 -5.67 0.55
N TYR A 94 -6.78 -6.94 0.74
CA TYR A 94 -8.20 -7.30 0.60
C TYR A 94 -9.07 -6.73 1.72
N GLU A 95 -8.57 -6.63 2.96
CA GLU A 95 -9.23 -5.89 4.04
C GLU A 95 -9.40 -4.41 3.68
N SER A 96 -8.36 -3.78 3.12
CA SER A 96 -8.44 -2.39 2.66
C SER A 96 -9.44 -2.21 1.52
N LEU A 97 -9.57 -3.18 0.62
CA LEU A 97 -10.58 -3.18 -0.44
C LEU A 97 -12.00 -3.17 0.11
N THR A 98 -12.26 -3.84 1.23
CA THR A 98 -13.59 -3.81 1.86
C THR A 98 -14.00 -2.38 2.22
N ASP A 99 -13.10 -1.58 2.79
CA ASP A 99 -13.35 -0.18 3.07
C ASP A 99 -13.56 0.63 1.77
N VAL A 100 -12.71 0.39 0.74
CA VAL A 100 -12.79 1.10 -0.55
C VAL A 100 -14.11 0.83 -1.27
N TYR A 101 -14.59 -0.41 -1.28
CA TYR A 101 -15.88 -0.76 -1.88
C TYR A 101 -17.04 -0.07 -1.16
N GLN A 102 -17.00 0.00 0.17
CA GLN A 102 -18.00 0.73 0.95
C GLN A 102 -17.96 2.24 0.67
N VAL A 103 -16.77 2.83 0.48
CA VAL A 103 -16.63 4.24 0.07
C VAL A 103 -17.25 4.47 -1.30
N GLU A 104 -16.96 3.61 -2.28
CA GLU A 104 -17.51 3.70 -3.63
C GLU A 104 -19.03 3.61 -3.61
N ASP A 105 -19.61 2.63 -2.91
CA ASP A 105 -21.05 2.45 -2.79
C ASP A 105 -21.74 3.68 -2.16
N GLN A 106 -21.20 4.22 -1.07
CA GLN A 106 -21.74 5.40 -0.42
C GLN A 106 -21.59 6.66 -1.29
N ALA A 107 -20.50 6.77 -2.06
CA ALA A 107 -20.28 7.86 -3.00
C ALA A 107 -21.31 7.82 -4.14
N ILE A 108 -21.57 6.65 -4.73
CA ILE A 108 -22.61 6.43 -5.74
C ILE A 108 -23.99 6.79 -5.19
N GLN A 109 -24.36 6.29 -4.01
CA GLN A 109 -25.65 6.55 -3.38
C GLN A 109 -25.88 8.04 -3.08
N SER A 110 -24.82 8.77 -2.74
CA SER A 110 -24.89 10.21 -2.45
C SER A 110 -24.69 11.10 -3.68
N GLY A 111 -24.32 10.53 -4.83
CA GLY A 111 -23.99 11.28 -6.05
C GLY A 111 -22.68 12.09 -5.92
N ASN A 112 -21.74 11.62 -5.10
CA ASN A 112 -20.45 12.27 -4.90
C ASN A 112 -19.41 11.71 -5.90
N GLU A 113 -19.42 12.26 -7.12
CA GLU A 113 -18.55 11.82 -8.22
C GLU A 113 -17.06 11.87 -7.87
N GLN A 114 -16.62 12.87 -7.12
CA GLN A 114 -15.19 13.02 -6.78
C GLN A 114 -14.72 11.92 -5.83
N LEU A 115 -15.55 11.57 -4.85
CA LEU A 115 -15.24 10.50 -3.91
C LEU A 115 -15.31 9.12 -4.59
N GLU A 116 -16.29 8.91 -5.48
CA GLU A 116 -16.40 7.73 -6.32
C GLU A 116 -15.13 7.55 -7.17
N GLY A 117 -14.72 8.61 -7.89
CA GLY A 117 -13.49 8.58 -8.70
C GLY A 117 -12.23 8.25 -7.88
N ALA A 118 -12.11 8.81 -6.67
CA ALA A 118 -10.98 8.51 -5.78
C ALA A 118 -11.00 7.07 -5.27
N ALA A 119 -12.17 6.54 -4.93
CA ALA A 119 -12.33 5.14 -4.53
C ALA A 119 -11.91 4.18 -5.65
N ILE A 120 -12.30 4.47 -6.90
CA ILE A 120 -11.88 3.68 -8.07
C ILE A 120 -10.35 3.72 -8.24
N VAL A 121 -9.71 4.88 -8.09
CA VAL A 121 -8.25 4.98 -8.19
C VAL A 121 -7.56 4.15 -7.10
N MET A 122 -8.06 4.19 -5.86
CA MET A 122 -7.54 3.35 -4.77
C MET A 122 -7.73 1.86 -5.08
N LYS A 123 -8.91 1.47 -5.53
CA LYS A 123 -9.23 0.11 -5.94
C LYS A 123 -8.28 -0.38 -7.04
N ALA A 124 -8.08 0.43 -8.06
CA ALA A 124 -7.19 0.11 -9.17
C ALA A 124 -5.71 0.00 -8.72
N TRP A 125 -5.26 0.87 -7.82
CA TRP A 125 -3.92 0.78 -7.26
C TRP A 125 -3.72 -0.51 -6.45
N ILE A 126 -4.68 -0.87 -5.58
CA ILE A 126 -4.60 -2.07 -4.75
C ILE A 126 -4.63 -3.33 -5.61
N PHE A 127 -5.61 -3.48 -6.52
CA PHE A 127 -5.71 -4.64 -7.39
C PHE A 127 -4.52 -4.79 -8.34
N SER A 128 -4.02 -3.69 -8.90
CA SER A 128 -2.80 -3.75 -9.72
C SER A 128 -1.59 -4.21 -8.90
N THR A 129 -1.52 -3.85 -7.64
CA THR A 129 -0.47 -4.31 -6.72
C THR A 129 -0.61 -5.80 -6.43
N LEU A 130 -1.82 -6.26 -6.12
CA LEU A 130 -2.12 -7.67 -5.88
C LEU A 130 -1.81 -8.54 -7.09
N THR A 131 -2.34 -8.19 -8.27
CA THR A 131 -2.12 -9.00 -9.47
C THR A 131 -0.66 -8.99 -9.94
N ASN A 132 0.09 -7.90 -9.69
CA ASN A 132 1.53 -7.87 -9.96
C ASN A 132 2.33 -8.79 -9.03
N ALA A 133 1.86 -8.98 -7.80
CA ALA A 133 2.54 -9.83 -6.81
C ALA A 133 2.16 -11.31 -6.95
N TYR A 134 0.90 -11.60 -7.32
CA TYR A 134 0.35 -12.96 -7.23
C TYR A 134 -0.11 -13.54 -8.58
N GLY A 135 -0.19 -12.75 -9.64
CA GLY A 135 -0.75 -13.17 -10.94
C GLY A 135 -2.28 -13.12 -10.94
N ASP A 136 -2.91 -14.23 -11.25
CA ASP A 136 -4.37 -14.38 -11.21
C ASP A 136 -4.85 -14.27 -9.76
N ILE A 137 -5.90 -13.48 -9.54
CA ILE A 137 -6.46 -13.19 -8.20
C ILE A 137 -7.99 -13.09 -8.26
N PRO A 138 -8.72 -13.27 -7.15
CA PRO A 138 -10.10 -12.85 -7.06
C PRO A 138 -10.25 -11.35 -7.32
N TYR A 139 -10.99 -10.97 -8.36
CA TYR A 139 -11.20 -9.58 -8.77
C TYR A 139 -12.69 -9.28 -9.01
N SER A 140 -13.31 -9.93 -10.00
CA SER A 140 -14.70 -9.66 -10.39
C SER A 140 -15.72 -10.05 -9.33
N GLU A 141 -15.43 -11.10 -8.57
CA GLU A 141 -16.26 -11.60 -7.48
C GLU A 141 -15.67 -11.28 -6.09
N ALA A 142 -14.67 -10.38 -6.04
CA ALA A 142 -14.03 -9.99 -4.78
C ALA A 142 -14.97 -9.14 -3.92
N ILE A 143 -14.82 -9.26 -2.59
CA ILE A 143 -15.55 -8.43 -1.60
C ILE A 143 -17.07 -8.60 -1.65
N ASP A 144 -17.55 -9.72 -2.19
CA ASP A 144 -18.95 -10.10 -2.12
C ASP A 144 -19.20 -10.92 -0.83
N PRO A 145 -19.97 -10.40 0.16
CA PRO A 145 -20.23 -11.11 1.42
C PRO A 145 -21.01 -12.40 1.24
N ASP A 146 -21.74 -12.53 0.13
CA ASP A 146 -22.53 -13.72 -0.17
C ASP A 146 -21.71 -14.80 -0.92
N ASN A 147 -20.51 -14.44 -1.43
CA ASN A 147 -19.59 -15.35 -2.12
C ASN A 147 -18.30 -15.60 -1.33
N LEU A 148 -18.28 -16.63 -0.50
CA LEU A 148 -17.12 -17.01 0.31
C LEU A 148 -16.00 -17.72 -0.47
N THR A 149 -16.23 -18.04 -1.74
CA THR A 149 -15.29 -18.76 -2.61
C THR A 149 -15.21 -18.11 -3.99
N PRO A 150 -14.74 -16.83 -4.05
CA PRO A 150 -14.69 -16.10 -5.32
C PRO A 150 -13.77 -16.81 -6.33
N ALA A 151 -14.10 -16.72 -7.60
CA ALA A 151 -13.26 -17.20 -8.68
C ALA A 151 -12.00 -16.34 -8.80
N TYR A 152 -10.93 -16.95 -9.35
CA TYR A 152 -9.73 -16.22 -9.74
C TYR A 152 -9.89 -15.75 -11.18
N ASP A 153 -9.69 -14.47 -11.41
CA ASP A 153 -9.68 -13.86 -12.74
C ASP A 153 -8.27 -13.84 -13.33
N ASP A 154 -8.18 -14.01 -14.64
CA ASP A 154 -6.90 -13.93 -15.34
C ASP A 154 -6.29 -12.52 -15.23
N GLN A 155 -4.99 -12.42 -14.94
CA GLN A 155 -4.29 -11.14 -14.84
C GLN A 155 -4.52 -10.22 -16.05
N SER A 156 -4.61 -10.78 -17.25
CA SER A 156 -4.86 -10.01 -18.48
C SER A 156 -6.25 -9.36 -18.51
N GLU A 157 -7.26 -10.02 -17.97
CA GLU A 157 -8.62 -9.50 -17.85
C GLU A 157 -8.70 -8.42 -16.79
N ILE A 158 -8.04 -8.65 -15.64
CA ILE A 158 -7.91 -7.65 -14.57
C ILE A 158 -7.28 -6.36 -15.11
N TYR A 159 -6.17 -6.45 -15.85
CA TYR A 159 -5.51 -5.27 -16.42
C TYR A 159 -6.40 -4.51 -17.41
N ALA A 160 -7.15 -5.23 -18.24
CA ALA A 160 -8.06 -4.62 -19.20
C ALA A 160 -9.17 -3.83 -18.49
N ASP A 161 -9.76 -4.41 -17.45
CA ASP A 161 -10.83 -3.79 -16.69
C ASP A 161 -10.32 -2.61 -15.83
N LEU A 162 -9.17 -2.76 -15.17
CA LEU A 162 -8.56 -1.64 -14.41
C LEU A 162 -8.31 -0.41 -15.29
N LEU A 163 -7.96 -0.60 -16.55
CA LEU A 163 -7.79 0.52 -17.49
C LEU A 163 -9.12 1.19 -17.83
N VAL A 164 -10.23 0.45 -17.90
CA VAL A 164 -11.58 0.98 -18.12
C VAL A 164 -12.07 1.73 -16.87
N GLU A 165 -11.86 1.14 -15.70
CA GLU A 165 -12.23 1.79 -14.43
C GLU A 165 -11.46 3.09 -14.20
N LEU A 166 -10.18 3.13 -14.53
CA LEU A 166 -9.40 4.36 -14.44
C LEU A 166 -9.81 5.41 -15.47
N ASP A 167 -10.31 5.02 -16.67
CA ASP A 167 -10.93 5.95 -17.62
C ASP A 167 -12.19 6.57 -16.99
N ARG A 168 -13.04 5.75 -16.35
CA ARG A 168 -14.23 6.21 -15.61
C ARG A 168 -13.85 7.15 -14.45
N ALA A 169 -12.82 6.82 -13.70
CA ALA A 169 -12.33 7.67 -12.61
C ALA A 169 -11.85 9.04 -13.11
N GLU A 170 -11.14 9.08 -14.25
CA GLU A 170 -10.71 10.34 -14.89
C GLU A 170 -11.88 11.25 -15.18
N ASP A 171 -12.98 10.72 -15.75
CA ASP A 171 -14.20 11.46 -16.08
C ASP A 171 -14.87 11.99 -14.81
N LEU A 172 -15.05 11.17 -13.77
CA LEU A 172 -15.64 11.57 -12.49
C LEU A 172 -14.85 12.67 -11.78
N LEU A 173 -13.52 12.65 -11.91
CA LEU A 173 -12.62 13.62 -11.29
C LEU A 173 -12.44 14.90 -12.12
N ALA A 174 -12.95 14.94 -13.38
CA ALA A 174 -12.74 16.06 -14.31
C ALA A 174 -13.34 17.38 -13.81
N GLY A 175 -14.40 17.32 -13.00
CA GLY A 175 -15.04 18.49 -12.41
C GLY A 175 -14.21 19.19 -11.34
N GLY A 176 -13.10 18.59 -10.88
CA GLY A 176 -12.36 19.07 -9.73
C GLY A 176 -13.18 18.98 -8.44
N GLY A 177 -12.71 19.60 -7.38
CA GLY A 177 -13.41 19.62 -6.10
C GLY A 177 -12.62 19.03 -4.96
N SER A 178 -13.29 18.72 -3.85
CA SER A 178 -12.68 18.22 -2.62
C SER A 178 -13.13 16.81 -2.31
N ILE A 179 -12.19 15.98 -1.89
CA ILE A 179 -12.40 14.58 -1.52
C ILE A 179 -12.21 14.43 -0.02
N SER A 180 -13.30 14.16 0.70
CA SER A 180 -13.24 13.96 2.15
C SER A 180 -12.51 12.68 2.51
N GLY A 181 -11.71 12.71 3.59
CA GLY A 181 -10.95 11.56 4.06
C GLY A 181 -9.64 11.30 3.31
N ASP A 182 -9.31 12.12 2.32
CA ASP A 182 -8.03 12.04 1.62
C ASP A 182 -6.87 12.54 2.50
N ILE A 183 -5.91 11.66 2.73
CA ILE A 183 -4.67 11.96 3.46
C ILE A 183 -3.42 11.84 2.57
N LEU A 184 -3.60 11.71 1.23
CA LEU A 184 -2.51 11.58 0.24
C LEU A 184 -2.27 12.87 -0.53
N LEU A 185 -3.33 13.53 -1.01
CA LEU A 185 -3.30 14.57 -2.02
C LEU A 185 -3.98 15.87 -1.59
N ASN A 186 -4.17 16.07 -0.27
CA ASN A 186 -4.75 17.28 0.34
C ASN A 186 -6.18 17.56 -0.10
N ASN A 187 -7.00 16.54 -0.25
CA ASN A 187 -8.39 16.61 -0.69
C ASN A 187 -8.59 17.22 -2.10
N ASP A 188 -7.59 17.19 -2.95
CA ASP A 188 -7.61 17.81 -4.29
C ASP A 188 -7.94 16.77 -5.37
N ALA A 189 -9.16 16.81 -5.91
CA ALA A 189 -9.63 15.91 -6.95
C ALA A 189 -8.79 16.00 -8.25
N SER A 190 -8.22 17.15 -8.57
CA SER A 190 -7.35 17.30 -9.74
C SER A 190 -6.04 16.50 -9.58
N LYS A 191 -5.51 16.38 -8.38
CA LYS A 191 -4.34 15.55 -8.11
C LYS A 191 -4.67 14.06 -8.18
N TRP A 192 -5.87 13.67 -7.73
CA TRP A 192 -6.37 12.31 -7.90
C TRP A 192 -6.52 11.93 -9.37
N ARG A 193 -6.99 12.85 -10.20
CA ARG A 193 -7.07 12.68 -11.65
C ARG A 193 -5.69 12.48 -12.28
N LYS A 194 -4.69 13.26 -11.89
CA LYS A 194 -3.30 13.06 -12.32
C LYS A 194 -2.77 11.69 -11.90
N TRP A 195 -3.12 11.24 -10.70
CA TRP A 195 -2.72 9.91 -10.24
C TRP A 195 -3.39 8.81 -11.06
N ALA A 196 -4.70 8.91 -11.32
CA ALA A 196 -5.41 7.96 -12.20
C ALA A 196 -4.71 7.82 -13.55
N ASN A 197 -4.41 8.94 -14.21
CA ASN A 197 -3.71 8.96 -15.49
C ASN A 197 -2.29 8.38 -15.42
N SER A 198 -1.56 8.70 -14.37
CA SER A 198 -0.21 8.15 -14.17
C SER A 198 -0.23 6.65 -13.87
N LEU A 199 -1.25 6.18 -13.17
CA LEU A 199 -1.47 4.75 -12.94
C LEU A 199 -1.81 4.03 -14.25
N ARG A 200 -2.65 4.63 -15.11
CA ARG A 200 -2.93 4.12 -16.47
C ARG A 200 -1.66 3.99 -17.29
N LEU A 201 -0.79 4.99 -17.26
CA LEU A 201 0.50 4.93 -17.98
C LEU A 201 1.35 3.75 -17.48
N ARG A 202 1.41 3.54 -16.15
CA ARG A 202 2.14 2.40 -15.57
C ARG A 202 1.55 1.06 -16.02
N LEU A 203 0.23 0.91 -15.98
CA LEU A 203 -0.44 -0.31 -16.43
C LEU A 203 -0.21 -0.57 -17.93
N LEU A 204 -0.34 0.45 -18.77
CA LEU A 204 -0.09 0.34 -20.21
C LEU A 204 1.36 -0.04 -20.51
N MET A 205 2.34 0.47 -19.77
CA MET A 205 3.74 0.07 -19.91
C MET A 205 3.95 -1.39 -19.52
N THR A 206 3.37 -1.83 -18.42
CA THR A 206 3.51 -3.20 -17.93
C THR A 206 2.85 -4.20 -18.90
N ALA A 207 1.66 -3.88 -19.41
CA ALA A 207 0.91 -4.74 -20.33
C ALA A 207 1.23 -4.48 -21.83
N ASN A 208 2.22 -3.67 -22.15
CA ASN A 208 2.51 -3.19 -23.50
C ASN A 208 2.53 -4.30 -24.57
N ASN A 209 3.11 -5.45 -24.26
CA ASN A 209 3.20 -6.57 -25.20
C ASN A 209 1.89 -7.34 -25.39
N GLN A 210 0.90 -7.11 -24.53
CA GLN A 210 -0.39 -7.82 -24.54
C GLN A 210 -1.53 -6.95 -25.09
N LEU A 211 -1.36 -5.62 -25.12
CA LEU A 211 -2.37 -4.66 -25.54
C LEU A 211 -1.95 -4.01 -26.88
N PRO A 212 -2.59 -4.32 -28.01
CA PRO A 212 -2.19 -3.79 -29.33
C PRO A 212 -2.25 -2.27 -29.45
N ASP A 213 -3.12 -1.61 -28.69
CA ASP A 213 -3.32 -0.15 -28.71
C ASP A 213 -2.58 0.59 -27.58
N ALA A 214 -1.80 -0.12 -26.76
CA ALA A 214 -1.11 0.45 -25.59
C ALA A 214 -0.31 1.72 -25.93
N ALA A 215 0.46 1.71 -26.99
CA ALA A 215 1.28 2.85 -27.41
C ALA A 215 0.44 4.08 -27.78
N THR A 216 -0.69 3.88 -28.45
CA THR A 216 -1.61 4.96 -28.85
C THR A 216 -2.30 5.56 -27.62
N ARG A 217 -2.81 4.72 -26.73
CA ARG A 217 -3.43 5.16 -25.47
C ARG A 217 -2.41 5.90 -24.58
N PHE A 218 -1.22 5.35 -24.48
CA PHE A 218 -0.11 5.98 -23.75
C PHE A 218 0.19 7.39 -24.27
N ALA A 219 0.37 7.53 -25.59
CA ALA A 219 0.63 8.82 -26.21
C ALA A 219 -0.51 9.82 -25.99
N THR A 220 -1.77 9.37 -26.02
CA THR A 220 -2.94 10.20 -25.75
C THR A 220 -2.90 10.76 -24.34
N ILE A 221 -2.64 9.93 -23.34
CA ILE A 221 -2.58 10.33 -21.93
C ILE A 221 -1.42 11.30 -21.70
N VAL A 222 -0.22 11.02 -22.24
CA VAL A 222 0.94 11.91 -22.11
C VAL A 222 0.66 13.28 -22.75
N ASN A 223 0.03 13.30 -23.94
CA ASN A 223 -0.28 14.53 -24.65
C ASN A 223 -1.37 15.37 -23.95
N SER A 224 -2.21 14.80 -23.10
CA SER A 224 -3.15 15.57 -22.30
C SER A 224 -2.44 16.49 -21.29
N GLY A 225 -1.25 16.09 -20.84
CA GLY A 225 -0.50 16.81 -19.80
C GLY A 225 -1.05 16.67 -18.39
N ASP A 226 -2.15 15.94 -18.23
CA ASP A 226 -2.82 15.76 -16.94
C ASP A 226 -2.30 14.50 -16.22
N ILE A 227 -1.01 14.52 -15.91
CA ILE A 227 -0.26 13.45 -15.26
C ILE A 227 0.60 14.00 -14.12
N ILE A 228 1.12 13.15 -13.26
CA ILE A 228 2.15 13.51 -12.28
C ILE A 228 3.39 13.93 -13.04
N SER A 229 3.79 15.20 -12.91
CA SER A 229 4.92 15.78 -13.67
C SER A 229 5.94 16.49 -12.78
N SER A 230 5.66 16.66 -11.51
CA SER A 230 6.56 17.30 -10.53
C SER A 230 6.45 16.65 -9.16
N ASN A 231 7.38 16.98 -8.27
CA ASN A 231 7.31 16.54 -6.88
C ASN A 231 6.09 17.10 -6.11
N ASP A 232 5.50 18.18 -6.57
CA ASP A 232 4.28 18.75 -5.97
C ASP A 232 3.03 17.89 -6.23
N ASP A 233 3.11 17.01 -7.22
CA ASP A 233 2.07 16.06 -7.58
C ASP A 233 2.27 14.68 -6.92
N ASN A 234 3.32 14.49 -6.12
CA ASN A 234 3.61 13.20 -5.48
C ASN A 234 2.44 12.71 -4.63
N VAL A 235 2.06 11.45 -4.83
CA VAL A 235 1.10 10.74 -3.98
C VAL A 235 1.83 10.26 -2.74
N THR A 236 1.66 10.97 -1.64
CA THR A 236 2.46 10.75 -0.44
C THR A 236 1.62 10.72 0.83
N LEU A 237 1.71 9.63 1.59
CA LEU A 237 1.20 9.59 2.95
C LEU A 237 2.24 10.22 3.89
N THR A 238 1.86 11.32 4.53
CA THR A 238 2.71 11.98 5.53
C THR A 238 2.47 11.37 6.90
N TYR A 239 3.53 10.77 7.47
CA TYR A 239 3.50 10.26 8.83
C TYR A 239 3.83 11.34 9.85
N LEU A 240 3.30 11.19 11.05
CA LEU A 240 3.54 12.08 12.20
C LEU A 240 4.52 11.42 13.17
N ASN A 241 5.04 12.21 14.12
CA ASN A 241 6.00 11.72 15.13
C ASN A 241 5.31 11.12 16.37
N ALA A 242 4.05 10.72 16.28
CA ALA A 242 3.29 10.20 17.40
C ALA A 242 2.29 9.13 16.97
N PHE A 243 2.16 8.11 17.83
CA PHE A 243 1.11 7.11 17.70
C PHE A 243 -0.30 7.77 17.66
N PRO A 244 -1.21 7.33 16.84
CA PRO A 244 -1.15 6.16 15.93
C PRO A 244 -0.67 6.50 14.51
N ASN A 245 -0.23 7.71 14.22
CA ASN A 245 0.10 8.20 12.90
C ASN A 245 1.61 8.23 12.61
N GLU A 246 2.40 7.50 13.39
CA GLU A 246 3.83 7.34 13.18
C GLU A 246 4.13 6.36 12.04
N PHE A 247 5.34 6.49 11.47
CA PHE A 247 5.80 5.58 10.44
C PHE A 247 5.83 4.13 10.96
N PRO A 248 5.30 3.15 10.23
CA PRO A 248 5.05 1.81 10.76
C PRO A 248 6.31 1.06 11.20
N LEU A 249 7.49 1.45 10.73
CA LEU A 249 8.75 0.83 11.13
C LEU A 249 9.38 1.44 12.41
N ILE A 250 8.86 2.55 12.94
CA ILE A 250 9.38 3.18 14.18
C ILE A 250 9.34 2.22 15.39
N PRO A 251 8.30 1.39 15.58
CA PRO A 251 8.24 0.44 16.69
C PRO A 251 9.24 -0.71 16.60
N LEU A 252 9.91 -0.89 15.46
CA LEU A 252 10.90 -1.95 15.30
C LEU A 252 12.09 -1.71 16.26
N LYS A 253 12.59 -2.80 16.82
CA LYS A 253 13.78 -2.75 17.67
C LYS A 253 15.01 -2.47 16.83
N THR A 254 16.03 -1.86 17.45
CA THR A 254 17.32 -1.58 16.80
C THR A 254 17.88 -2.82 16.07
N GLY A 255 17.82 -4.01 16.67
CA GLY A 255 18.29 -5.23 16.04
C GLY A 255 17.51 -5.68 14.78
N ASP A 256 16.28 -5.23 14.59
CA ASP A 256 15.54 -5.50 13.34
C ASP A 256 16.07 -4.62 12.19
N PHE A 257 16.47 -3.39 12.48
CA PHE A 257 17.15 -2.52 11.50
C PHE A 257 18.58 -2.98 11.23
N ASP A 258 19.32 -3.41 12.26
CA ASP A 258 20.69 -3.94 12.13
C ASP A 258 20.74 -5.23 11.30
N ALA A 259 19.59 -5.90 11.15
CA ALA A 259 19.46 -7.06 10.28
C ALA A 259 19.37 -6.70 8.78
N VAL A 260 19.35 -5.42 8.43
CA VAL A 260 19.25 -4.93 7.05
C VAL A 260 20.41 -3.99 6.76
N ALA A 261 21.11 -4.24 5.68
CA ALA A 261 22.20 -3.40 5.18
C ALA A 261 21.89 -2.92 3.75
N LEU A 262 22.60 -1.91 3.28
CA LEU A 262 22.62 -1.60 1.86
C LEU A 262 23.24 -2.78 1.10
N SER A 263 22.65 -3.19 -0.01
CA SER A 263 23.20 -4.29 -0.82
C SER A 263 24.49 -3.83 -1.52
N GLU A 264 25.38 -4.78 -1.84
CA GLU A 264 26.57 -4.53 -2.64
C GLU A 264 26.19 -3.90 -4.00
N THR A 265 25.16 -4.42 -4.67
CA THR A 265 24.65 -3.88 -5.94
C THR A 265 24.29 -2.40 -5.84
N SER A 266 23.54 -2.02 -4.80
CA SER A 266 23.16 -0.61 -4.60
C SER A 266 24.36 0.25 -4.21
N LEU A 267 25.25 -0.28 -3.40
CA LEU A 267 26.46 0.40 -2.96
C LEU A 267 27.35 0.73 -4.17
N ASP A 268 27.63 -0.27 -5.01
CA ASP A 268 28.47 -0.11 -6.21
C ASP A 268 27.91 0.92 -7.17
N ILE A 269 26.61 0.86 -7.46
CA ILE A 269 25.93 1.85 -8.32
C ILE A 269 26.08 3.26 -7.75
N MET A 270 25.84 3.45 -6.44
CA MET A 270 25.90 4.76 -5.83
C MET A 270 27.35 5.30 -5.77
N GLN A 271 28.33 4.42 -5.62
CA GLN A 271 29.75 4.78 -5.64
C GLN A 271 30.20 5.15 -7.06
N ASP A 272 29.86 4.34 -8.06
CA ASP A 272 30.19 4.58 -9.47
C ASP A 272 29.69 5.94 -9.97
N TYR A 273 28.48 6.32 -9.55
CA TYR A 273 27.89 7.61 -9.86
C TYR A 273 28.26 8.71 -8.87
N ARG A 274 29.08 8.42 -7.85
CA ARG A 274 29.44 9.37 -6.80
C ARG A 274 28.19 10.03 -6.17
N ASP A 275 27.15 9.23 -5.92
CA ASP A 275 25.85 9.72 -5.47
C ASP A 275 25.92 10.22 -4.03
N PRO A 276 25.72 11.55 -3.77
CA PRO A 276 25.83 12.11 -2.43
C PRO A 276 24.75 11.57 -1.47
N ARG A 277 23.70 10.92 -1.99
CA ARG A 277 22.64 10.35 -1.17
C ARG A 277 23.08 9.08 -0.43
N LEU A 278 24.22 8.47 -0.79
CA LEU A 278 24.72 7.26 -0.12
C LEU A 278 24.75 7.44 1.40
N MET A 279 25.28 8.57 1.88
CA MET A 279 25.37 8.89 3.31
C MET A 279 24.01 9.15 3.98
N ARG A 280 22.94 9.29 3.19
CA ARG A 280 21.55 9.41 3.69
C ARG A 280 20.85 8.06 3.76
N TYR A 281 21.18 7.14 2.87
CA TYR A 281 20.53 5.83 2.79
C TYR A 281 21.17 4.78 3.69
N ALA A 282 22.47 4.89 3.96
CA ALA A 282 23.19 3.96 4.82
C ALA A 282 24.04 4.70 5.85
N ARG A 283 24.15 4.10 7.03
CA ARG A 283 25.13 4.48 8.05
C ARG A 283 26.19 3.39 8.12
N PRO A 284 27.44 3.75 8.33
CA PRO A 284 28.44 2.76 8.69
C PRO A 284 28.02 2.02 9.97
N ASN A 285 28.30 0.72 10.04
CA ASN A 285 27.96 -0.07 11.23
C ASN A 285 28.96 0.25 12.36
N ASN A 286 28.47 0.89 13.43
CA ASN A 286 29.30 1.32 14.55
C ASN A 286 29.73 0.16 15.50
N ASP A 287 29.05 -0.99 15.44
CA ASP A 287 29.21 -2.07 16.43
C ASP A 287 30.13 -3.22 15.96
N ARG A 288 30.58 -3.16 14.72
CA ARG A 288 31.51 -4.15 14.15
C ARG A 288 32.64 -3.43 13.45
N TYR A 289 33.85 -3.85 13.69
CA TYR A 289 35.08 -3.42 12.98
C TYR A 289 35.07 -3.94 11.52
N ASP A 290 33.98 -3.83 10.81
CA ASP A 290 33.94 -4.14 9.39
C ASP A 290 34.52 -2.93 8.66
N VAL A 291 35.76 -3.10 8.22
CA VAL A 291 36.46 -2.11 7.42
C VAL A 291 35.85 -2.13 6.03
N TYR A 292 34.97 -1.17 5.73
CA TYR A 292 34.52 -0.96 4.35
C TYR A 292 35.64 -0.27 3.59
N ARG A 293 36.17 -0.94 2.59
CA ARG A 293 37.19 -0.42 1.71
C ARG A 293 36.54 0.29 0.54
N PHE A 294 36.69 1.59 0.46
CA PHE A 294 36.27 2.38 -0.71
C PHE A 294 37.52 2.66 -1.55
N GLU A 295 37.55 2.22 -2.79
CA GLU A 295 38.58 2.56 -3.74
C GLU A 295 38.08 3.75 -4.58
N PHE A 296 38.71 4.90 -4.45
CA PHE A 296 38.43 6.05 -5.33
C PHE A 296 39.51 6.08 -6.42
N ILE A 297 39.04 6.16 -7.68
CA ILE A 297 39.93 6.13 -8.83
C ILE A 297 40.59 7.51 -9.05
N GLU A 298 40.00 8.59 -8.57
CA GLU A 298 40.58 9.96 -8.65
C GLU A 298 40.18 10.85 -7.47
N PRO A 299 41.02 11.82 -7.06
CA PRO A 299 40.67 12.79 -6.05
C PRO A 299 39.55 13.73 -6.51
N ILE A 300 38.57 13.99 -5.65
CA ILE A 300 37.54 14.99 -5.90
C ILE A 300 38.11 16.35 -5.50
N GLU A 301 38.31 17.26 -6.46
CA GLU A 301 38.54 18.68 -6.16
C GLU A 301 37.20 19.31 -5.74
N ILE A 302 37.16 19.80 -4.49
CA ILE A 302 36.02 20.56 -3.97
C ILE A 302 36.36 22.02 -4.19
N GLU A 303 35.63 22.71 -5.07
CA GLU A 303 35.90 24.15 -5.35
C GLU A 303 35.58 25.08 -4.19
N ASP A 304 34.76 24.66 -3.21
CA ASP A 304 34.49 25.46 -2.00
C ASP A 304 34.55 24.59 -0.72
N PRO A 305 35.64 24.69 0.05
CA PRO A 305 35.81 23.94 1.28
C PRO A 305 34.89 24.41 2.43
N THR A 306 34.14 25.49 2.30
CA THR A 306 33.22 25.99 3.33
C THR A 306 31.84 25.30 3.29
N GLU A 307 31.48 24.63 2.20
CA GLU A 307 30.26 23.82 2.10
C GLU A 307 30.45 22.36 2.50
N ALA A 308 31.67 21.93 2.69
CA ALA A 308 31.98 20.56 3.10
C ALA A 308 31.98 20.47 4.64
N ASP A 309 30.82 20.18 5.22
CA ASP A 309 30.80 19.64 6.58
C ASP A 309 31.62 18.34 6.61
N SER A 310 32.91 18.52 6.96
CA SER A 310 33.86 17.54 7.49
C SER A 310 34.16 16.25 6.68
N LEU A 311 34.23 16.30 5.38
CA LEU A 311 34.85 15.23 4.59
C LEU A 311 36.21 15.74 4.06
N THR A 312 37.25 15.58 4.83
CA THR A 312 38.60 15.74 4.30
C THR A 312 38.98 14.48 3.56
N ILE A 313 38.83 14.48 2.24
CA ILE A 313 39.34 13.40 1.38
C ILE A 313 40.84 13.71 1.17
N ILE A 314 41.69 13.08 1.99
CA ILE A 314 43.13 13.06 1.75
C ILE A 314 43.35 11.92 0.75
N GLY A 315 43.92 12.23 -0.43
CA GLY A 315 44.16 11.28 -1.52
C GLY A 315 44.90 10.03 -1.05
N MET A 316 44.13 9.02 -0.72
CA MET A 316 44.55 7.66 -0.43
C MET A 316 43.69 6.73 -1.27
N ASP A 317 44.30 5.71 -1.84
CA ASP A 317 43.61 4.63 -2.57
C ASP A 317 42.59 3.86 -1.71
N THR A 318 42.60 4.11 -0.39
CA THR A 318 41.74 3.40 0.57
C THR A 318 41.40 4.32 1.75
N ILE A 319 40.11 4.53 1.98
CA ILE A 319 39.61 5.26 3.15
C ILE A 319 39.08 4.24 4.15
N TYR A 320 39.64 4.26 5.35
CA TYR A 320 39.14 3.50 6.50
C TYR A 320 38.29 4.40 7.35
N PHE A 321 37.01 4.11 7.49
CA PHE A 321 36.20 4.75 8.50
C PHE A 321 36.31 3.95 9.80
N ASN A 322 37.03 4.51 10.77
CA ASN A 322 36.96 4.05 12.15
C ASN A 322 35.89 4.89 12.82
N LEU A 323 34.81 4.25 13.19
CA LEU A 323 33.69 4.93 13.85
C LEU A 323 33.76 4.54 15.33
N ASP A 324 34.41 5.39 16.12
CA ASP A 324 34.35 5.33 17.57
C ASP A 324 33.00 5.85 18.10
#